data_b74095c74d2d5dd4b8e49b9863fac42c
#
_entry.id   b74095c74d2d5dd4b8e49b9863fac42c
#
_cell.length_a   1.000
_cell.length_b   1.000
_cell.length_c   1.000
_cell.angle_alpha   90.00
_cell.angle_beta   90.00
_cell.angle_gamma   90.00
#
_symmetry.space_group_name_H-M   'P 1'
#
loop_
_entity.id
_entity.type
_entity.pdbx_description
1 polymer ?
#
loop_
_entity_poly.entity_id
_entity_poly.type
_entity_poly.pdbx_seq_one_letter_code
_entity_poly.pdbx_strand_id
1 'polypeptide(L)'
;MPKLPPAHPGMALDEVDTPALLVDLDAFERNLATMAAAVKTAGVRLRPHAKTHKSPVIGLKQMALGAVGLCCQKVSEAEAMVEGGIPDVFVSNEVVGHRKLDRLAALAHQARVMVAVDNPEAVEALGAAARKAGVTLRALVEIDVGGNRCGVVPGPAAVTLAEQIGREQGLSFAGLQSYHGRAQHLRTVEERRVAIADAIEKTGLTVRALEKAGFGCETVGGAGTGTFDIEAASGVYNELQAGSYIFMDADYARNKRADGGRYDVFEHALFVWATVMSTPIPERAVVDAGLKALSFDTGVPDVPDLAGAIFERPSDEHGTLNVSACNIRPRLGDKVRLIPGHCDPTVNLHDWYIGIRGMGTSSARVETIWPVAARGAVF
;
A
#
# COMPACT_ATOMS: atom_id res chain seq x y z
N MET A 1 -28.61 7.80 -4.73
CA MET A 1 -28.71 7.23 -3.38
C MET A 1 -27.31 6.80 -2.97
N PRO A 2 -26.89 6.94 -1.70
CA PRO A 2 -25.63 6.36 -1.25
C PRO A 2 -25.70 4.85 -1.44
N LYS A 3 -24.59 4.25 -1.89
CA LYS A 3 -24.51 2.79 -2.00
C LYS A 3 -24.55 2.19 -0.61
N LEU A 4 -25.49 1.28 -0.37
CA LEU A 4 -25.56 0.56 0.89
C LEU A 4 -24.43 -0.51 0.93
N PRO A 5 -23.84 -0.75 2.10
CA PRO A 5 -22.89 -1.85 2.26
C PRO A 5 -23.60 -3.21 2.13
N PRO A 6 -22.88 -4.27 1.71
CA PRO A 6 -23.44 -5.62 1.54
C PRO A 6 -23.68 -6.36 2.87
N ALA A 7 -23.53 -5.69 4.00
CA ALA A 7 -23.67 -6.25 5.34
C ALA A 7 -24.03 -5.17 6.36
N HIS A 8 -24.33 -5.61 7.60
CA HIS A 8 -24.45 -4.73 8.78
C HIS A 8 -23.74 -5.37 10.00
N PRO A 9 -23.30 -4.58 10.98
CA PRO A 9 -22.71 -5.12 12.20
C PRO A 9 -23.63 -6.13 12.91
N GLY A 10 -23.04 -7.22 13.39
CA GLY A 10 -23.75 -8.34 14.02
C GLY A 10 -24.19 -9.46 13.07
N MET A 11 -24.20 -9.22 11.76
CA MET A 11 -24.54 -10.21 10.72
C MET A 11 -23.52 -11.37 10.75
N ALA A 12 -23.98 -12.61 10.57
CA ALA A 12 -23.09 -13.75 10.42
C ALA A 12 -22.33 -13.68 9.09
N LEU A 13 -21.14 -14.30 9.02
CA LEU A 13 -20.29 -14.21 7.83
C LEU A 13 -20.97 -14.80 6.58
N ASP A 14 -21.70 -15.88 6.72
CA ASP A 14 -22.40 -16.57 5.62
C ASP A 14 -23.59 -15.77 5.07
N GLU A 15 -24.12 -14.82 5.85
CA GLU A 15 -25.20 -13.92 5.44
C GLU A 15 -24.70 -12.70 4.64
N VAL A 16 -23.39 -12.39 4.69
CA VAL A 16 -22.80 -11.27 3.95
C VAL A 16 -23.02 -11.47 2.45
N ASP A 17 -23.59 -10.44 1.78
CA ASP A 17 -23.83 -10.49 0.33
C ASP A 17 -22.53 -10.44 -0.47
N THR A 18 -22.50 -11.00 -1.67
CA THR A 18 -21.30 -11.18 -2.48
C THR A 18 -21.43 -10.53 -3.87
N PRO A 19 -20.31 -10.14 -4.52
CA PRO A 19 -18.96 -10.14 -3.95
C PRO A 19 -18.74 -9.01 -2.94
N ALA A 20 -17.98 -9.29 -1.86
CA ALA A 20 -17.67 -8.32 -0.82
C ALA A 20 -16.18 -8.34 -0.43
N LEU A 21 -15.64 -7.19 -0.03
CA LEU A 21 -14.27 -7.06 0.44
C LEU A 21 -14.23 -7.26 1.96
N LEU A 22 -13.73 -8.42 2.40
CA LEU A 22 -13.62 -8.77 3.81
C LEU A 22 -12.25 -8.41 4.38
N VAL A 23 -12.24 -7.99 5.64
CA VAL A 23 -11.03 -7.89 6.46
C VAL A 23 -11.15 -8.83 7.66
N ASP A 24 -10.25 -9.79 7.76
CA ASP A 24 -10.04 -10.55 9.00
C ASP A 24 -9.41 -9.61 10.04
N LEU A 25 -10.20 -9.14 10.97
CA LEU A 25 -9.77 -8.16 11.96
C LEU A 25 -8.69 -8.72 12.90
N ASP A 26 -8.73 -10.01 13.21
CA ASP A 26 -7.75 -10.63 14.08
C ASP A 26 -6.36 -10.70 13.41
N ALA A 27 -6.30 -11.13 12.15
CA ALA A 27 -5.07 -11.16 11.36
C ALA A 27 -4.56 -9.73 11.06
N PHE A 28 -5.45 -8.82 10.70
CA PHE A 28 -5.14 -7.41 10.46
C PHE A 28 -4.51 -6.73 11.68
N GLU A 29 -5.06 -6.94 12.87
CA GLU A 29 -4.54 -6.38 14.12
C GLU A 29 -3.17 -6.97 14.48
N ARG A 30 -2.95 -8.28 14.24
CA ARG A 30 -1.63 -8.90 14.40
C ARG A 30 -0.61 -8.34 13.42
N ASN A 31 -0.96 -8.12 12.17
CA ASN A 31 -0.08 -7.50 11.17
C ASN A 31 0.33 -6.09 11.57
N LEU A 32 -0.62 -5.28 12.05
CA LEU A 32 -0.35 -3.93 12.56
C LEU A 32 0.65 -3.97 13.72
N ALA A 33 0.42 -4.86 14.70
CA ALA A 33 1.29 -5.00 15.87
C ALA A 33 2.69 -5.49 15.48
N THR A 34 2.79 -6.45 14.54
CA THR A 34 4.05 -6.99 14.04
C THR A 34 4.92 -5.91 13.40
N MET A 35 4.36 -5.10 12.51
CA MET A 35 5.11 -4.00 11.88
C MET A 35 5.50 -2.92 12.90
N ALA A 36 4.58 -2.54 13.80
CA ALA A 36 4.88 -1.55 14.83
C ALA A 36 6.03 -2.00 15.75
N ALA A 37 6.05 -3.27 16.14
CA ALA A 37 7.14 -3.85 16.94
C ALA A 37 8.47 -3.87 16.14
N ALA A 38 8.44 -4.24 14.86
CA ALA A 38 9.63 -4.31 14.01
C ALA A 38 10.30 -2.94 13.86
N VAL A 39 9.54 -1.89 13.52
CA VAL A 39 10.10 -0.52 13.35
C VAL A 39 10.60 0.07 14.67
N LYS A 40 9.90 -0.22 15.77
CA LYS A 40 10.33 0.18 17.11
C LYS A 40 11.67 -0.47 17.47
N THR A 41 11.82 -1.76 17.22
CA THR A 41 13.05 -2.52 17.48
C THR A 41 14.22 -2.00 16.63
N ALA A 42 13.95 -1.67 15.38
CA ALA A 42 14.96 -1.13 14.45
C ALA A 42 15.31 0.35 14.73
N GLY A 43 14.51 1.06 15.54
CA GLY A 43 14.71 2.49 15.82
C GLY A 43 14.44 3.41 14.62
N VAL A 44 13.58 2.98 13.68
CA VAL A 44 13.17 3.75 12.50
C VAL A 44 11.70 4.16 12.58
N ARG A 45 11.29 5.13 11.78
CA ARG A 45 9.88 5.57 11.69
C ARG A 45 9.11 4.72 10.69
N LEU A 46 7.81 4.63 10.90
CA LEU A 46 6.86 4.08 9.92
C LEU A 46 5.95 5.20 9.40
N ARG A 47 5.91 5.35 8.08
CA ARG A 47 4.92 6.16 7.35
C ARG A 47 4.24 5.24 6.32
N PRO A 48 3.26 4.43 6.74
CA PRO A 48 2.70 3.40 5.88
C PRO A 48 2.01 3.98 4.65
N HIS A 49 1.99 3.20 3.58
CA HIS A 49 1.45 3.65 2.31
C HIS A 49 -0.07 3.45 2.22
N ALA A 50 -0.83 4.55 2.21
CA ALA A 50 -2.29 4.56 2.14
C ALA A 50 -2.85 4.02 0.81
N LYS A 51 -2.06 3.97 -0.28
CA LYS A 51 -2.50 3.44 -1.58
C LYS A 51 -3.06 2.02 -1.49
N THR A 52 -2.56 1.24 -0.53
CA THR A 52 -2.99 -0.14 -0.31
C THR A 52 -4.41 -0.22 0.23
N HIS A 53 -4.76 0.68 1.16
CA HIS A 53 -6.05 0.58 1.86
C HIS A 53 -7.02 1.72 1.54
N LYS A 54 -6.55 2.87 1.09
CA LYS A 54 -7.39 4.02 0.72
C LYS A 54 -8.45 4.42 1.76
N SER A 55 -8.14 4.23 3.05
CA SER A 55 -9.06 4.45 4.17
C SER A 55 -8.37 5.21 5.32
N PRO A 56 -8.86 6.39 5.69
CA PRO A 56 -8.35 7.12 6.85
C PRO A 56 -8.59 6.37 8.17
N VAL A 57 -9.66 5.55 8.26
CA VAL A 57 -9.91 4.72 9.45
C VAL A 57 -8.75 3.77 9.73
N ILE A 58 -8.25 3.12 8.68
CA ILE A 58 -7.07 2.24 8.78
C ILE A 58 -5.83 3.06 9.12
N GLY A 59 -5.64 4.21 8.44
CA GLY A 59 -4.54 5.12 8.72
C GLY A 59 -4.47 5.58 10.18
N LEU A 60 -5.60 5.94 10.77
CA LEU A 60 -5.68 6.31 12.19
C LEU A 60 -5.31 5.15 13.12
N LYS A 61 -5.68 3.90 12.78
CA LYS A 61 -5.24 2.71 13.53
C LYS A 61 -3.72 2.51 13.45
N GLN A 62 -3.10 2.74 12.28
CA GLN A 62 -1.64 2.69 12.12
C GLN A 62 -0.95 3.79 12.94
N MET A 63 -1.50 5.01 12.94
CA MET A 63 -0.97 6.12 13.75
C MET A 63 -1.11 5.87 15.25
N ALA A 64 -2.20 5.27 15.69
CA ALA A 64 -2.38 4.88 17.11
C ALA A 64 -1.29 3.89 17.58
N LEU A 65 -0.65 3.16 16.66
CA LEU A 65 0.48 2.25 16.93
C LEU A 65 1.86 2.88 16.65
N GLY A 66 1.91 4.20 16.40
CA GLY A 66 3.17 4.94 16.30
C GLY A 66 3.61 5.31 14.88
N ALA A 67 2.78 5.08 13.86
CA ALA A 67 3.06 5.64 12.54
C ALA A 67 3.07 7.17 12.59
N VAL A 68 4.03 7.81 11.89
CA VAL A 68 4.24 9.26 11.95
C VAL A 68 3.35 10.07 11.00
N GLY A 69 2.56 9.41 10.19
CA GLY A 69 1.69 9.94 9.15
C GLY A 69 1.49 8.90 8.08
N LEU A 70 1.00 9.27 6.91
CA LEU A 70 0.76 8.35 5.79
C LEU A 70 1.50 8.79 4.51
N CYS A 71 1.98 7.82 3.72
CA CYS A 71 2.30 8.03 2.32
C CYS A 71 1.03 7.91 1.46
N CYS A 72 0.91 8.81 0.49
CA CYS A 72 -0.13 8.81 -0.54
C CYS A 72 0.51 8.84 -1.93
N GLN A 73 -0.17 8.30 -2.95
CA GLN A 73 0.34 8.38 -4.33
C GLN A 73 -0.21 9.55 -5.10
N LYS A 74 -1.39 10.03 -4.76
CA LYS A 74 -2.11 11.06 -5.51
C LYS A 74 -2.59 12.17 -4.57
N VAL A 75 -2.74 13.38 -5.13
CA VAL A 75 -3.26 14.52 -4.36
C VAL A 75 -4.67 14.21 -3.85
N SER A 76 -5.55 13.67 -4.69
CA SER A 76 -6.90 13.28 -4.29
C SER A 76 -6.95 12.19 -3.20
N GLU A 77 -5.95 11.33 -3.14
CA GLU A 77 -5.80 10.35 -2.06
C GLU A 77 -5.39 11.06 -0.76
N ALA A 78 -4.42 11.98 -0.83
CA ALA A 78 -3.99 12.78 0.32
C ALA A 78 -5.13 13.63 0.88
N GLU A 79 -5.96 14.24 0.01
CA GLU A 79 -7.17 14.98 0.42
C GLU A 79 -8.11 14.08 1.24
N ALA A 80 -8.45 12.88 0.74
CA ALA A 80 -9.33 11.97 1.46
C ALA A 80 -8.75 11.53 2.81
N MET A 81 -7.41 11.38 2.92
CA MET A 81 -6.76 11.06 4.20
C MET A 81 -6.85 12.25 5.16
N VAL A 82 -6.55 13.47 4.71
CA VAL A 82 -6.60 14.68 5.54
C VAL A 82 -8.04 14.99 5.99
N GLU A 83 -9.01 14.89 5.09
CA GLU A 83 -10.45 15.02 5.42
C GLU A 83 -10.89 14.00 6.48
N GLY A 84 -10.30 12.80 6.43
CA GLY A 84 -10.53 11.74 7.42
C GLY A 84 -9.73 11.88 8.72
N GLY A 85 -8.99 13.00 8.91
CA GLY A 85 -8.30 13.33 10.16
C GLY A 85 -6.82 12.95 10.23
N ILE A 86 -6.18 12.60 9.12
CA ILE A 86 -4.73 12.33 9.09
C ILE A 86 -3.97 13.67 9.06
N PRO A 87 -3.15 13.99 10.10
CA PRO A 87 -2.53 15.30 10.25
C PRO A 87 -1.18 15.45 9.51
N ASP A 88 -0.64 14.37 8.94
CA ASP A 88 0.67 14.37 8.29
C ASP A 88 0.65 13.40 7.09
N VAL A 89 0.81 13.95 5.88
CA VAL A 89 0.78 13.19 4.63
C VAL A 89 2.01 13.47 3.78
N PHE A 90 2.52 12.43 3.17
CA PHE A 90 3.58 12.50 2.18
C PHE A 90 3.07 11.99 0.82
N VAL A 91 2.95 12.87 -0.16
CA VAL A 91 2.70 12.45 -1.54
C VAL A 91 4.03 11.99 -2.14
N SER A 92 4.28 10.69 -2.03
CA SER A 92 5.52 10.02 -2.50
C SER A 92 5.47 9.78 -4.02
N ASN A 93 5.18 10.82 -4.76
CA ASN A 93 5.03 10.84 -6.21
C ASN A 93 5.23 12.27 -6.71
N GLU A 94 5.62 12.39 -7.98
CA GLU A 94 5.77 13.68 -8.65
C GLU A 94 4.40 14.26 -9.01
N VAL A 95 4.17 15.50 -8.59
CA VAL A 95 2.91 16.20 -8.83
C VAL A 95 3.12 17.24 -9.92
N VAL A 96 2.48 17.03 -11.07
CA VAL A 96 2.57 17.91 -12.24
C VAL A 96 1.21 18.48 -12.61
N GLY A 97 1.19 19.77 -12.94
CA GLY A 97 -0.01 20.50 -13.34
C GLY A 97 -0.57 21.41 -12.23
N HIS A 98 -0.81 22.66 -12.60
CA HIS A 98 -1.17 23.76 -11.69
C HIS A 98 -2.36 23.43 -10.77
N ARG A 99 -3.42 22.78 -11.29
CA ARG A 99 -4.60 22.43 -10.49
C ARG A 99 -4.27 21.47 -9.35
N LYS A 100 -3.41 20.48 -9.61
CA LYS A 100 -2.99 19.52 -8.57
C LYS A 100 -2.05 20.18 -7.56
N LEU A 101 -1.14 21.04 -8.02
CA LEU A 101 -0.24 21.80 -7.15
C LEU A 101 -1.01 22.78 -6.26
N ASP A 102 -2.01 23.50 -6.79
CA ASP A 102 -2.87 24.38 -6.00
C ASP A 102 -3.63 23.61 -4.91
N ARG A 103 -4.17 22.42 -5.23
CA ARG A 103 -4.86 21.54 -4.25
C ARG A 103 -3.89 21.02 -3.19
N LEU A 104 -2.70 20.56 -3.62
CA LEU A 104 -1.65 20.08 -2.69
C LEU A 104 -1.22 21.19 -1.72
N ALA A 105 -1.01 22.41 -2.22
CA ALA A 105 -0.67 23.56 -1.38
C ALA A 105 -1.79 23.91 -0.41
N ALA A 106 -3.06 23.82 -0.84
CA ALA A 106 -4.22 24.09 0.02
C ALA A 106 -4.31 23.09 1.20
N LEU A 107 -3.89 21.84 1.03
CA LEU A 107 -3.86 20.85 2.13
C LEU A 107 -2.93 21.26 3.27
N ALA A 108 -1.89 22.05 2.98
CA ALA A 108 -0.94 22.50 4.01
C ALA A 108 -1.53 23.47 5.05
N HIS A 109 -2.75 23.96 4.83
CA HIS A 109 -3.51 24.69 5.86
C HIS A 109 -4.14 23.75 6.90
N GLN A 110 -4.25 22.46 6.63
CA GLN A 110 -4.95 21.48 7.47
C GLN A 110 -4.03 20.38 8.01
N ALA A 111 -2.92 20.08 7.30
CA ALA A 111 -2.02 19.01 7.63
C ALA A 111 -0.56 19.38 7.30
N ARG A 112 0.39 18.63 7.86
CA ARG A 112 1.78 18.66 7.37
C ARG A 112 1.82 17.94 6.03
N VAL A 113 2.31 18.63 5.00
CA VAL A 113 2.38 18.08 3.64
C VAL A 113 3.82 17.97 3.19
N MET A 114 4.20 16.77 2.75
CA MET A 114 5.44 16.49 2.04
C MET A 114 5.12 16.01 0.63
N VAL A 115 6.06 16.24 -0.31
CA VAL A 115 5.93 15.81 -1.70
C VAL A 115 7.29 15.42 -2.26
N ALA A 116 7.34 14.42 -3.14
CA ALA A 116 8.53 14.04 -3.88
C ALA A 116 8.73 14.95 -5.11
N VAL A 117 9.98 15.22 -5.45
CA VAL A 117 10.38 15.97 -6.66
C VAL A 117 11.65 15.36 -7.25
N ASP A 118 11.75 15.31 -8.56
CA ASP A 118 12.92 14.84 -9.31
C ASP A 118 13.34 15.74 -10.46
N ASN A 119 12.73 16.94 -10.56
CA ASN A 119 12.88 17.81 -11.72
C ASN A 119 12.93 19.29 -11.28
N PRO A 120 13.84 20.13 -11.85
CA PRO A 120 13.93 21.56 -11.53
C PRO A 120 12.65 22.35 -11.79
N GLU A 121 11.96 22.10 -12.90
CA GLU A 121 10.73 22.81 -13.23
C GLU A 121 9.59 22.42 -12.28
N ALA A 122 9.59 21.18 -11.77
CA ALA A 122 8.63 20.75 -10.74
C ALA A 122 8.87 21.48 -9.42
N VAL A 123 10.11 21.70 -9.02
CA VAL A 123 10.47 22.49 -7.82
C VAL A 123 9.98 23.93 -7.95
N GLU A 124 10.22 24.58 -9.08
CA GLU A 124 9.76 25.96 -9.35
C GLU A 124 8.24 26.08 -9.31
N ALA A 125 7.53 25.15 -10.01
CA ALA A 125 6.07 25.12 -10.04
C ALA A 125 5.45 24.87 -8.65
N LEU A 126 6.07 23.98 -7.87
CA LEU A 126 5.64 23.67 -6.50
C LEU A 126 5.83 24.90 -5.58
N GLY A 127 6.98 25.58 -5.67
CA GLY A 127 7.25 26.82 -4.93
C GLY A 127 6.27 27.93 -5.28
N ALA A 128 5.93 28.08 -6.57
CA ALA A 128 4.94 29.05 -7.00
C ALA A 128 3.55 28.77 -6.40
N ALA A 129 3.12 27.50 -6.36
CA ALA A 129 1.86 27.11 -5.73
C ALA A 129 1.87 27.36 -4.23
N ALA A 130 2.96 27.03 -3.54
CA ALA A 130 3.14 27.24 -2.10
C ALA A 130 3.09 28.75 -1.74
N ARG A 131 3.82 29.60 -2.49
CA ARG A 131 3.77 31.06 -2.32
C ARG A 131 2.38 31.62 -2.54
N LYS A 132 1.72 31.19 -3.60
CA LYS A 132 0.33 31.62 -3.91
C LYS A 132 -0.63 31.27 -2.77
N ALA A 133 -0.45 30.11 -2.16
CA ALA A 133 -1.29 29.67 -1.04
C ALA A 133 -0.82 30.25 0.33
N GLY A 134 0.34 30.90 0.41
CA GLY A 134 0.88 31.41 1.67
C GLY A 134 1.33 30.32 2.64
N VAL A 135 1.79 29.18 2.14
CA VAL A 135 2.21 28.01 2.92
C VAL A 135 3.66 27.63 2.64
N THR A 136 4.20 26.75 3.49
CA THR A 136 5.48 26.08 3.23
C THR A 136 5.23 24.59 3.02
N LEU A 137 5.63 24.07 1.86
CA LEU A 137 5.62 22.64 1.56
C LEU A 137 7.02 22.05 1.81
N ARG A 138 7.03 20.83 2.32
CA ARG A 138 8.25 20.07 2.54
C ARG A 138 8.52 19.20 1.30
N ALA A 139 9.69 19.34 0.68
CA ALA A 139 10.05 18.60 -0.52
C ALA A 139 11.17 17.59 -0.22
N LEU A 140 10.97 16.36 -0.68
CA LEU A 140 11.98 15.31 -0.72
C LEU A 140 12.45 15.15 -2.17
N VAL A 141 13.77 15.03 -2.36
CA VAL A 141 14.30 14.66 -3.67
C VAL A 141 14.17 13.15 -3.85
N GLU A 142 13.48 12.71 -4.90
CA GLU A 142 13.46 11.30 -5.28
C GLU A 142 14.72 10.96 -6.08
N ILE A 143 15.38 9.85 -5.72
CA ILE A 143 16.54 9.30 -6.42
C ILE A 143 16.22 7.91 -6.97
N ASP A 144 16.66 7.62 -8.20
CA ASP A 144 16.51 6.28 -8.78
C ASP A 144 17.57 5.33 -8.23
N VAL A 145 17.14 4.46 -7.33
CA VAL A 145 17.99 3.45 -6.69
C VAL A 145 17.93 2.07 -7.36
N GLY A 146 17.35 1.99 -8.56
CA GLY A 146 17.22 0.76 -9.35
C GLY A 146 15.79 0.44 -9.78
N GLY A 147 14.82 1.29 -9.41
CA GLY A 147 13.43 1.17 -9.82
C GLY A 147 13.21 1.45 -11.29
N ASN A 148 14.04 2.30 -11.91
CA ASN A 148 13.92 2.79 -13.28
C ASN A 148 12.50 3.34 -13.56
N ARG A 149 12.00 4.20 -12.66
CA ARG A 149 10.66 4.77 -12.74
C ARG A 149 10.71 6.30 -12.69
N CYS A 150 10.94 6.88 -11.52
CA CYS A 150 11.15 8.30 -11.23
C CYS A 150 12.45 8.47 -10.47
N GLY A 151 12.85 9.71 -10.25
CA GLY A 151 14.02 10.05 -9.47
C GLY A 151 15.24 10.44 -10.30
N VAL A 152 16.02 11.37 -9.76
CA VAL A 152 17.29 11.77 -10.36
C VAL A 152 18.37 10.71 -10.12
N VAL A 153 19.45 10.81 -10.87
CA VAL A 153 20.65 10.00 -10.62
C VAL A 153 21.18 10.30 -9.21
N PRO A 154 21.47 9.27 -8.39
CA PRO A 154 22.02 9.44 -7.06
C PRO A 154 23.30 10.29 -7.01
N GLY A 155 23.47 11.08 -5.97
CA GLY A 155 24.65 11.92 -5.75
C GLY A 155 24.46 13.38 -6.18
N PRO A 156 25.32 13.97 -7.04
CA PRO A 156 25.34 15.42 -7.31
C PRO A 156 24.03 16.01 -7.84
N ALA A 157 23.27 15.25 -8.63
CA ALA A 157 21.98 15.74 -9.15
C ALA A 157 20.98 16.01 -8.01
N ALA A 158 20.96 15.16 -6.98
CA ALA A 158 20.13 15.38 -5.80
C ALA A 158 20.56 16.62 -5.01
N VAL A 159 21.87 16.91 -4.92
CA VAL A 159 22.39 18.12 -4.29
C VAL A 159 21.91 19.37 -5.03
N THR A 160 21.97 19.37 -6.36
CA THR A 160 21.49 20.49 -7.18
C THR A 160 20.01 20.80 -6.92
N LEU A 161 19.15 19.76 -6.83
CA LEU A 161 17.73 19.95 -6.51
C LEU A 161 17.52 20.42 -5.05
N ALA A 162 18.27 19.89 -4.10
CA ALA A 162 18.20 20.35 -2.70
C ALA A 162 18.57 21.83 -2.57
N GLU A 163 19.62 22.29 -3.30
CA GLU A 163 19.98 23.69 -3.37
C GLU A 163 18.89 24.56 -3.97
N GLN A 164 18.24 24.08 -5.04
CA GLN A 164 17.11 24.79 -5.64
C GLN A 164 15.92 24.87 -4.68
N ILE A 165 15.55 23.77 -4.01
CA ILE A 165 14.49 23.76 -2.98
C ILE A 165 14.84 24.77 -1.88
N GLY A 166 16.08 24.80 -1.41
CA GLY A 166 16.52 25.74 -0.36
C GLY A 166 16.46 27.22 -0.76
N ARG A 167 16.54 27.52 -2.05
CA ARG A 167 16.39 28.89 -2.58
C ARG A 167 14.95 29.27 -2.88
N GLU A 168 14.08 28.27 -3.06
CA GLU A 168 12.70 28.48 -3.48
C GLU A 168 11.81 28.86 -2.29
N GLN A 169 11.28 30.11 -2.31
CA GLN A 169 10.39 30.58 -1.26
C GLN A 169 9.10 29.74 -1.23
N GLY A 170 8.68 29.32 -0.05
CA GLY A 170 7.53 28.45 0.16
C GLY A 170 7.87 26.96 0.13
N LEU A 171 9.16 26.60 -0.04
CA LEU A 171 9.62 25.24 0.09
C LEU A 171 10.63 25.08 1.23
N SER A 172 10.74 23.86 1.75
CA SER A 172 11.81 23.43 2.64
C SER A 172 12.29 22.04 2.26
N PHE A 173 13.61 21.85 2.15
CA PHE A 173 14.19 20.54 1.92
C PHE A 173 13.98 19.66 3.14
N ALA A 174 13.48 18.43 2.94
CA ALA A 174 13.15 17.48 4.00
C ALA A 174 13.95 16.18 3.93
N GLY A 175 14.63 15.91 2.84
CA GLY A 175 15.44 14.71 2.67
C GLY A 175 15.26 14.00 1.32
N LEU A 176 15.35 12.67 1.35
CA LEU A 176 15.35 11.81 0.17
C LEU A 176 14.17 10.83 0.16
N GLN A 177 13.62 10.60 -1.03
CA GLN A 177 12.78 9.47 -1.37
C GLN A 177 13.62 8.46 -2.17
N SER A 178 13.73 7.22 -1.67
CA SER A 178 14.65 6.20 -2.19
C SER A 178 13.95 4.84 -2.24
N TYR A 179 12.93 4.69 -3.08
CA TYR A 179 12.12 3.48 -3.12
C TYR A 179 12.48 2.57 -4.29
N HIS A 180 12.79 1.30 -3.99
CA HIS A 180 13.05 0.27 -4.99
C HIS A 180 11.86 -0.67 -5.17
N GLY A 181 10.89 -0.27 -6.03
CA GLY A 181 9.64 -1.02 -6.21
C GLY A 181 9.81 -2.45 -6.73
N ARG A 182 10.69 -2.66 -7.72
CA ARG A 182 10.92 -3.99 -8.32
C ARG A 182 11.49 -5.00 -7.31
N ALA A 183 12.28 -4.55 -6.34
CA ALA A 183 12.87 -5.42 -5.33
C ALA A 183 11.82 -6.14 -4.47
N GLN A 184 10.62 -5.55 -4.33
CA GLN A 184 9.54 -6.11 -3.51
C GLN A 184 9.03 -7.47 -4.01
N HIS A 185 9.19 -7.74 -5.31
CA HIS A 185 8.67 -8.91 -6.00
C HIS A 185 9.75 -9.92 -6.41
N LEU A 186 11.00 -9.71 -5.99
CA LEU A 186 12.09 -10.68 -6.13
C LEU A 186 11.86 -11.85 -5.16
N ARG A 187 11.86 -13.07 -5.70
CA ARG A 187 11.31 -14.23 -4.95
C ARG A 187 12.24 -14.72 -3.86
N THR A 188 13.53 -14.70 -4.07
CA THR A 188 14.49 -15.17 -3.06
C THR A 188 14.97 -14.03 -2.16
N VAL A 189 15.32 -14.36 -0.93
CA VAL A 189 15.90 -13.38 0.01
C VAL A 189 17.21 -12.81 -0.54
N GLU A 190 18.01 -13.64 -1.21
CA GLU A 190 19.30 -13.21 -1.75
C GLU A 190 19.14 -12.18 -2.86
N GLU A 191 18.23 -12.41 -3.81
CA GLU A 191 17.91 -11.41 -4.84
C GLU A 191 17.48 -10.07 -4.23
N ARG A 192 16.60 -10.10 -3.21
CA ARG A 192 16.17 -8.88 -2.50
C ARG A 192 17.34 -8.20 -1.79
N ARG A 193 18.20 -8.97 -1.10
CA ARG A 193 19.38 -8.41 -0.40
C ARG A 193 20.33 -7.73 -1.38
N VAL A 194 20.63 -8.35 -2.50
CA VAL A 194 21.51 -7.77 -3.52
C VAL A 194 20.93 -6.48 -4.07
N ALA A 195 19.64 -6.47 -4.46
CA ALA A 195 18.99 -5.29 -5.01
C ALA A 195 18.93 -4.15 -3.98
N ILE A 196 18.64 -4.44 -2.71
CA ILE A 196 18.53 -3.43 -1.66
C ILE A 196 19.92 -2.98 -1.17
N ALA A 197 20.94 -3.83 -1.20
CA ALA A 197 22.32 -3.40 -0.89
C ALA A 197 22.80 -2.32 -1.87
N ASP A 198 22.54 -2.46 -3.16
CA ASP A 198 22.84 -1.45 -4.18
C ASP A 198 22.04 -0.14 -3.92
N ALA A 199 20.74 -0.27 -3.57
CA ALA A 199 19.92 0.87 -3.21
C ALA A 199 20.43 1.61 -1.95
N ILE A 200 20.83 0.86 -0.92
CA ILE A 200 21.42 1.41 0.31
C ILE A 200 22.74 2.17 0.00
N GLU A 201 23.60 1.59 -0.84
CA GLU A 201 24.85 2.24 -1.23
C GLU A 201 24.61 3.58 -1.93
N LYS A 202 23.75 3.59 -2.95
CA LYS A 202 23.36 4.79 -3.72
C LYS A 202 22.74 5.86 -2.81
N THR A 203 21.86 5.45 -1.90
CA THR A 203 21.22 6.34 -0.94
C THR A 203 22.25 6.92 0.01
N GLY A 204 23.12 6.09 0.60
CA GLY A 204 24.18 6.55 1.51
C GLY A 204 25.19 7.48 0.86
N LEU A 205 25.57 7.21 -0.40
CA LEU A 205 26.42 8.14 -1.18
C LEU A 205 25.73 9.50 -1.35
N THR A 206 24.42 9.50 -1.64
CA THR A 206 23.66 10.75 -1.83
C THR A 206 23.49 11.51 -0.52
N VAL A 207 23.20 10.84 0.59
CA VAL A 207 23.15 11.47 1.93
C VAL A 207 24.47 12.18 2.25
N ARG A 208 25.61 11.50 2.09
CA ARG A 208 26.93 12.11 2.33
C ARG A 208 27.21 13.31 1.41
N ALA A 209 26.76 13.25 0.16
CA ALA A 209 26.91 14.38 -0.77
C ALA A 209 26.08 15.60 -0.32
N LEU A 210 24.85 15.37 0.13
CA LEU A 210 23.97 16.41 0.69
C LEU A 210 24.55 17.01 1.98
N GLU A 211 25.01 16.19 2.92
CA GLU A 211 25.64 16.64 4.16
C GLU A 211 26.87 17.51 3.89
N LYS A 212 27.73 17.12 2.94
CA LYS A 212 28.89 17.90 2.52
C LYS A 212 28.49 19.26 1.93
N ALA A 213 27.32 19.35 1.29
CA ALA A 213 26.75 20.60 0.77
C ALA A 213 25.97 21.40 1.83
N GLY A 214 25.90 20.94 3.08
CA GLY A 214 25.20 21.60 4.18
C GLY A 214 23.72 21.25 4.34
N PHE A 215 23.24 20.22 3.67
CA PHE A 215 21.84 19.77 3.74
C PHE A 215 21.72 18.52 4.61
N GLY A 216 21.03 18.64 5.75
CA GLY A 216 20.65 17.47 6.57
C GLY A 216 19.41 16.78 6.01
N CYS A 217 19.39 15.45 6.00
CA CYS A 217 18.22 14.64 5.62
C CYS A 217 17.42 14.26 6.87
N GLU A 218 16.35 15.00 7.18
CA GLU A 218 15.40 14.61 8.25
C GLU A 218 14.72 13.28 7.93
N THR A 219 14.38 13.09 6.65
CA THR A 219 13.75 11.87 6.14
C THR A 219 14.62 11.25 5.04
N VAL A 220 14.97 9.99 5.22
CA VAL A 220 15.47 9.11 4.17
C VAL A 220 14.47 7.97 4.09
N GLY A 221 13.51 8.13 3.18
CA GLY A 221 12.31 7.29 3.10
C GLY A 221 12.39 6.26 1.97
N GLY A 222 11.79 5.10 2.20
CA GLY A 222 11.69 4.02 1.20
C GLY A 222 11.13 2.76 1.82
N ALA A 223 11.55 1.63 1.27
CA ALA A 223 11.12 0.29 1.66
C ALA A 223 9.67 -0.06 1.31
N GLY A 224 9.42 -1.32 1.10
CA GLY A 224 8.10 -1.91 0.96
C GLY A 224 7.98 -3.17 1.79
N THR A 225 6.85 -3.85 1.71
CA THR A 225 6.54 -5.03 2.53
C THR A 225 7.52 -6.18 2.33
N GLY A 226 8.08 -6.34 1.14
CA GLY A 226 8.98 -7.46 0.82
C GLY A 226 10.44 -7.29 1.29
N THR A 227 10.84 -6.08 1.72
CA THR A 227 12.26 -5.76 1.99
C THR A 227 12.46 -4.90 3.24
N PHE A 228 11.40 -4.48 3.91
CA PHE A 228 11.43 -3.49 4.99
C PHE A 228 12.47 -3.77 6.08
N ASP A 229 12.73 -5.03 6.37
CA ASP A 229 13.71 -5.49 7.36
C ASP A 229 15.16 -5.21 6.93
N ILE A 230 15.43 -5.22 5.62
CA ILE A 230 16.77 -4.96 5.06
C ILE A 230 17.06 -3.46 5.13
N GLU A 231 16.14 -2.61 4.67
CA GLU A 231 16.29 -1.15 4.77
C GLU A 231 16.32 -0.68 6.23
N ALA A 232 15.49 -1.26 7.09
CA ALA A 232 15.47 -0.94 8.52
C ALA A 232 16.80 -1.22 9.21
N ALA A 233 17.50 -2.27 8.83
CA ALA A 233 18.79 -2.65 9.38
C ALA A 233 19.97 -1.88 8.77
N SER A 234 19.76 -1.06 7.75
CA SER A 234 20.82 -0.45 6.95
C SER A 234 21.60 0.68 7.66
N GLY A 235 21.00 1.33 8.67
CA GLY A 235 21.51 2.56 9.26
C GLY A 235 21.49 3.77 8.34
N VAL A 236 20.93 3.66 7.13
CA VAL A 236 20.79 4.71 6.12
C VAL A 236 19.35 5.20 6.03
N TYR A 237 18.40 4.27 5.90
CA TYR A 237 16.97 4.58 5.90
C TYR A 237 16.50 4.84 7.34
N ASN A 238 15.72 5.91 7.54
CA ASN A 238 15.16 6.27 8.85
C ASN A 238 13.63 6.34 8.85
N GLU A 239 12.96 6.13 7.67
CA GLU A 239 11.50 6.10 7.55
C GLU A 239 11.08 5.02 6.54
N LEU A 240 10.24 4.07 6.96
CA LEU A 240 9.77 2.96 6.13
C LEU A 240 8.35 3.24 5.62
N GLN A 241 8.06 2.79 4.38
CA GLN A 241 6.84 3.13 3.66
C GLN A 241 5.99 1.90 3.28
N ALA A 242 6.21 0.75 3.91
CA ALA A 242 5.45 -0.46 3.63
C ALA A 242 3.94 -0.23 3.74
N GLY A 243 3.17 -0.75 2.77
CA GLY A 243 1.71 -0.64 2.72
C GLY A 243 1.00 -1.99 2.86
N SER A 244 1.32 -2.92 1.97
CA SER A 244 0.60 -4.20 1.83
C SER A 244 0.71 -5.15 3.02
N TYR A 245 1.62 -4.88 3.97
CA TYR A 245 1.82 -5.69 5.17
C TYR A 245 0.54 -5.88 6.00
N ILE A 246 -0.37 -4.89 5.98
CA ILE A 246 -1.62 -4.95 6.76
C ILE A 246 -2.59 -6.01 6.24
N PHE A 247 -2.53 -6.32 4.95
CA PHE A 247 -3.46 -7.20 4.25
C PHE A 247 -2.81 -8.47 3.75
N MET A 248 -1.58 -8.36 3.25
CA MET A 248 -0.91 -9.35 2.41
C MET A 248 -1.75 -9.79 1.21
N ASP A 249 -1.09 -10.30 0.19
CA ASP A 249 -1.72 -10.83 -1.00
C ASP A 249 -0.98 -12.07 -1.51
N ALA A 250 -1.53 -12.72 -2.54
CA ALA A 250 -0.95 -13.93 -3.09
C ALA A 250 0.43 -13.67 -3.74
N ASP A 251 0.69 -12.46 -4.26
CA ASP A 251 1.98 -12.15 -4.88
C ASP A 251 3.10 -12.04 -3.84
N TYR A 252 2.92 -11.29 -2.76
CA TYR A 252 3.90 -11.22 -1.66
C TYR A 252 4.11 -12.58 -1.00
N ALA A 253 3.05 -13.39 -0.85
CA ALA A 253 3.15 -14.73 -0.26
C ALA A 253 4.00 -15.71 -1.10
N ARG A 254 4.22 -15.43 -2.38
CA ARG A 254 5.13 -16.19 -3.26
C ARG A 254 6.61 -15.89 -2.98
N ASN A 255 6.93 -14.80 -2.29
CA ASN A 255 8.29 -14.54 -1.84
C ASN A 255 8.72 -15.62 -0.86
N LYS A 256 10.04 -15.82 -0.73
CA LYS A 256 10.60 -16.85 0.13
C LYS A 256 11.39 -16.23 1.28
N ARG A 257 11.39 -16.91 2.41
CA ARG A 257 12.30 -16.66 3.54
C ARG A 257 13.68 -17.26 3.27
N ALA A 258 14.63 -16.98 4.15
CA ALA A 258 16.00 -17.49 4.06
C ALA A 258 16.08 -19.03 4.12
N ASP A 259 15.13 -19.67 4.79
CA ASP A 259 15.02 -21.13 4.87
C ASP A 259 14.31 -21.76 3.64
N GLY A 260 13.93 -20.93 2.66
CA GLY A 260 13.18 -21.35 1.47
C GLY A 260 11.67 -21.51 1.68
N GLY A 261 11.18 -21.31 2.91
CA GLY A 261 9.76 -21.31 3.24
C GLY A 261 9.01 -20.10 2.63
N ARG A 262 7.68 -20.10 2.73
CA ARG A 262 6.82 -18.98 2.29
C ARG A 262 7.13 -17.73 3.11
N TYR A 263 6.92 -16.57 2.52
CA TYR A 263 6.98 -15.28 3.22
C TYR A 263 5.71 -15.09 4.04
N ASP A 264 5.77 -15.46 5.30
CA ASP A 264 4.67 -15.51 6.26
C ASP A 264 4.91 -14.59 7.48
N VAL A 265 5.71 -13.54 7.30
CA VAL A 265 5.93 -12.50 8.33
C VAL A 265 4.63 -11.81 8.70
N PHE A 266 3.74 -11.66 7.73
CA PHE A 266 2.41 -11.11 7.88
C PHE A 266 1.36 -12.10 7.36
N GLU A 267 0.19 -12.08 7.97
CA GLU A 267 -0.92 -12.96 7.63
C GLU A 267 -1.80 -12.35 6.52
N HIS A 268 -2.44 -13.20 5.71
CA HIS A 268 -3.50 -12.72 4.82
C HIS A 268 -4.68 -12.24 5.67
N ALA A 269 -5.04 -10.97 5.51
CA ALA A 269 -6.14 -10.35 6.24
C ALA A 269 -7.20 -9.75 5.32
N LEU A 270 -6.96 -9.71 4.00
CA LEU A 270 -7.89 -9.20 2.99
C LEU A 270 -8.36 -10.34 2.08
N PHE A 271 -9.67 -10.44 1.91
CA PHE A 271 -10.27 -11.45 1.05
C PHE A 271 -11.40 -10.84 0.23
N VAL A 272 -11.59 -11.34 -1.00
CA VAL A 272 -12.85 -11.15 -1.70
C VAL A 272 -13.75 -12.34 -1.39
N TRP A 273 -14.91 -12.08 -0.77
CA TRP A 273 -15.94 -13.04 -0.45
C TRP A 273 -16.79 -13.28 -1.68
N ALA A 274 -16.92 -14.52 -2.12
CA ALA A 274 -17.60 -14.86 -3.35
C ALA A 274 -18.55 -16.05 -3.14
N THR A 275 -19.63 -16.09 -3.91
CA THR A 275 -20.58 -17.20 -3.92
C THR A 275 -20.34 -18.09 -5.14
N VAL A 276 -20.37 -19.40 -4.93
CA VAL A 276 -20.42 -20.39 -6.01
C VAL A 276 -21.79 -20.31 -6.67
N MET A 277 -21.84 -19.67 -7.83
CA MET A 277 -23.09 -19.38 -8.55
C MET A 277 -23.43 -20.42 -9.60
N SER A 278 -22.50 -21.32 -9.93
CA SER A 278 -22.73 -22.39 -10.91
C SER A 278 -21.73 -23.54 -10.73
N THR A 279 -22.24 -24.79 -10.91
CA THR A 279 -21.42 -26.00 -10.91
C THR A 279 -21.85 -26.88 -12.12
N PRO A 280 -21.53 -26.44 -13.36
CA PRO A 280 -22.12 -27.03 -14.58
C PRO A 280 -21.59 -28.43 -14.90
N ILE A 281 -20.37 -28.72 -14.46
CA ILE A 281 -19.74 -30.06 -14.59
C ILE A 281 -18.89 -30.34 -13.33
N PRO A 282 -18.58 -31.62 -13.05
CA PRO A 282 -17.88 -32.01 -11.83
C PRO A 282 -16.53 -31.32 -11.59
N GLU A 283 -15.80 -30.95 -12.64
CA GLU A 283 -14.46 -30.39 -12.58
C GLU A 283 -14.45 -28.87 -12.48
N ARG A 284 -15.62 -28.21 -12.62
CA ARG A 284 -15.70 -26.74 -12.71
C ARG A 284 -16.77 -26.16 -11.80
N ALA A 285 -16.36 -25.17 -11.02
CA ALA A 285 -17.27 -24.25 -10.34
C ALA A 285 -17.08 -22.83 -10.88
N VAL A 286 -18.11 -21.99 -10.77
CA VAL A 286 -18.04 -20.58 -11.14
C VAL A 286 -18.47 -19.75 -9.94
N VAL A 287 -17.69 -18.74 -9.62
CA VAL A 287 -18.00 -17.77 -8.56
C VAL A 287 -18.41 -16.42 -9.17
N ASP A 288 -19.15 -15.63 -8.40
CA ASP A 288 -19.67 -14.31 -8.78
C ASP A 288 -18.63 -13.16 -8.66
N ALA A 289 -17.35 -13.49 -8.57
CA ALA A 289 -16.25 -12.53 -8.49
C ALA A 289 -15.32 -12.67 -9.70
N GLY A 290 -15.34 -11.66 -10.58
CA GLY A 290 -14.48 -11.53 -11.75
C GLY A 290 -13.66 -10.25 -11.73
N LEU A 291 -13.35 -9.71 -12.93
CA LEU A 291 -12.52 -8.51 -13.13
C LEU A 291 -13.04 -7.27 -12.40
N LYS A 292 -14.36 -7.16 -12.15
CA LYS A 292 -14.95 -6.01 -11.46
C LYS A 292 -14.88 -6.12 -9.93
N ALA A 293 -14.46 -7.28 -9.40
CA ALA A 293 -14.28 -7.49 -7.96
C ALA A 293 -12.83 -7.79 -7.56
N LEU A 294 -11.98 -8.17 -8.51
CA LEU A 294 -10.58 -8.56 -8.30
C LEU A 294 -9.67 -7.97 -9.37
N SER A 295 -8.45 -7.60 -9.00
CA SER A 295 -7.37 -7.29 -9.95
C SER A 295 -6.55 -8.55 -10.25
N PHE A 296 -6.07 -8.64 -11.50
CA PHE A 296 -5.29 -9.78 -12.01
C PHE A 296 -3.92 -9.36 -12.56
N ASP A 297 -3.47 -8.15 -12.24
CA ASP A 297 -2.21 -7.57 -12.73
C ASP A 297 -0.96 -8.35 -12.29
N THR A 298 -1.02 -9.03 -11.14
CA THR A 298 0.08 -9.88 -10.62
C THR A 298 -0.26 -11.38 -10.64
N GLY A 299 -1.40 -11.75 -11.23
CA GLY A 299 -1.86 -13.13 -11.33
C GLY A 299 -3.22 -13.38 -10.71
N VAL A 300 -3.63 -14.64 -10.72
CA VAL A 300 -4.92 -15.08 -10.20
C VAL A 300 -4.93 -15.16 -8.68
N PRO A 301 -6.10 -15.06 -8.02
CA PRO A 301 -6.24 -15.22 -6.59
C PRO A 301 -6.00 -16.67 -6.15
N ASP A 302 -5.58 -16.84 -4.89
CA ASP A 302 -5.59 -18.13 -4.22
C ASP A 302 -7.00 -18.40 -3.62
N VAL A 303 -7.40 -19.69 -3.53
CA VAL A 303 -8.70 -20.14 -3.01
C VAL A 303 -8.49 -20.97 -1.75
N PRO A 304 -8.25 -20.36 -0.57
CA PRO A 304 -7.81 -21.08 0.64
C PRO A 304 -8.86 -22.05 1.21
N ASP A 305 -10.15 -21.81 0.97
CA ASP A 305 -11.24 -22.62 1.51
C ASP A 305 -11.48 -23.94 0.74
N LEU A 306 -10.92 -24.06 -0.47
CA LEU A 306 -11.08 -25.22 -1.33
C LEU A 306 -9.69 -25.80 -1.67
N ALA A 307 -9.21 -26.71 -0.83
CA ALA A 307 -7.93 -27.36 -1.06
C ALA A 307 -7.90 -28.09 -2.40
N GLY A 308 -6.96 -27.74 -3.26
CA GLY A 308 -6.81 -28.26 -4.63
C GLY A 308 -7.57 -27.46 -5.71
N ALA A 309 -8.36 -26.46 -5.34
CA ALA A 309 -8.96 -25.56 -6.32
C ALA A 309 -7.92 -24.62 -6.94
N ILE A 310 -8.06 -24.36 -8.22
CA ILE A 310 -7.27 -23.39 -8.97
C ILE A 310 -8.24 -22.40 -9.62
N PHE A 311 -8.03 -21.11 -9.35
CA PHE A 311 -8.71 -20.06 -10.11
C PHE A 311 -8.06 -20.00 -11.50
N GLU A 312 -8.78 -20.35 -12.55
CA GLU A 312 -8.21 -20.46 -13.89
C GLU A 312 -8.26 -19.14 -14.65
N ARG A 313 -9.43 -18.50 -14.67
CA ARG A 313 -9.64 -17.28 -15.45
C ARG A 313 -10.82 -16.47 -14.95
N PRO A 314 -10.72 -15.13 -15.01
CA PRO A 314 -11.88 -14.25 -14.85
C PRO A 314 -12.59 -13.98 -16.17
N SER A 315 -13.86 -13.61 -16.07
CA SER A 315 -14.54 -12.67 -16.97
C SER A 315 -14.98 -11.45 -16.15
N ASP A 316 -15.80 -10.56 -16.70
CA ASP A 316 -16.18 -9.33 -16.01
C ASP A 316 -16.77 -9.59 -14.62
N GLU A 317 -17.73 -10.51 -14.55
CA GLU A 317 -18.53 -10.81 -13.34
C GLU A 317 -18.29 -12.23 -12.79
N HIS A 318 -17.48 -13.06 -13.44
CA HIS A 318 -17.34 -14.47 -13.10
C HIS A 318 -15.89 -14.86 -12.91
N GLY A 319 -15.65 -15.72 -11.90
CA GLY A 319 -14.40 -16.45 -11.72
C GLY A 319 -14.59 -17.93 -11.99
N THR A 320 -13.81 -18.50 -12.90
CA THR A 320 -13.83 -19.94 -13.18
C THR A 320 -12.82 -20.65 -12.28
N LEU A 321 -13.31 -21.61 -11.50
CA LEU A 321 -12.50 -22.49 -10.65
C LEU A 321 -12.42 -23.88 -11.27
N ASN A 322 -11.20 -24.40 -11.41
CA ASN A 322 -10.96 -25.83 -11.61
C ASN A 322 -10.96 -26.50 -10.23
N VAL A 323 -11.88 -27.42 -10.03
CA VAL A 323 -12.10 -28.15 -8.77
C VAL A 323 -11.85 -29.64 -8.92
N SER A 324 -11.22 -30.08 -10.01
CA SER A 324 -10.95 -31.49 -10.29
C SER A 324 -10.08 -32.16 -9.22
N ALA A 325 -9.14 -31.42 -8.62
CA ALA A 325 -8.25 -31.91 -7.56
C ALA A 325 -8.79 -31.69 -6.14
N CYS A 326 -10.01 -31.13 -6.00
CA CYS A 326 -10.62 -30.93 -4.69
C CYS A 326 -11.16 -32.23 -4.12
N ASN A 327 -10.81 -32.54 -2.87
CA ASN A 327 -11.40 -33.68 -2.13
C ASN A 327 -12.88 -33.44 -1.82
N ILE A 328 -13.25 -32.18 -1.54
CA ILE A 328 -14.64 -31.75 -1.31
C ILE A 328 -14.98 -30.75 -2.42
N ARG A 329 -15.97 -31.09 -3.22
CA ARG A 329 -16.41 -30.21 -4.30
C ARG A 329 -17.39 -29.18 -3.77
N PRO A 330 -17.25 -27.90 -4.21
CA PRO A 330 -18.18 -26.87 -3.81
C PRO A 330 -19.56 -27.11 -4.42
N ARG A 331 -20.58 -26.66 -3.71
CA ARG A 331 -22.00 -26.75 -4.11
C ARG A 331 -22.49 -25.35 -4.51
N LEU A 332 -23.59 -25.32 -5.22
CA LEU A 332 -24.32 -24.09 -5.52
C LEU A 332 -24.69 -23.38 -4.20
N GLY A 333 -24.33 -22.12 -4.09
CA GLY A 333 -24.57 -21.29 -2.91
C GLY A 333 -23.47 -21.33 -1.85
N ASP A 334 -22.50 -22.25 -1.95
CA ASP A 334 -21.34 -22.23 -1.05
C ASP A 334 -20.57 -20.92 -1.23
N LYS A 335 -20.04 -20.44 -0.12
CA LYS A 335 -19.22 -19.21 -0.10
C LYS A 335 -17.76 -19.53 0.05
N VAL A 336 -16.91 -18.77 -0.64
CA VAL A 336 -15.45 -18.96 -0.64
C VAL A 336 -14.72 -17.65 -0.52
N ARG A 337 -13.60 -17.67 0.19
CA ARG A 337 -12.64 -16.57 0.23
C ARG A 337 -11.69 -16.68 -0.97
N LEU A 338 -11.40 -15.53 -1.57
CA LEU A 338 -10.38 -15.38 -2.59
C LEU A 338 -9.31 -14.44 -2.03
N ILE A 339 -8.06 -14.91 -1.91
CA ILE A 339 -6.92 -14.05 -1.59
C ILE A 339 -6.52 -13.34 -2.88
N PRO A 340 -6.64 -12.01 -2.99
CA PRO A 340 -6.32 -11.32 -4.23
C PRO A 340 -4.87 -11.54 -4.66
N GLY A 341 -4.61 -11.57 -5.95
CA GLY A 341 -3.26 -11.56 -6.50
C GLY A 341 -2.50 -10.30 -6.04
N HIS A 342 -3.19 -9.15 -6.03
CA HIS A 342 -2.68 -7.85 -5.57
C HIS A 342 -3.77 -7.08 -4.82
N CYS A 343 -3.48 -6.67 -3.58
CA CYS A 343 -4.48 -5.99 -2.76
C CYS A 343 -4.77 -4.56 -3.22
N ASP A 344 -3.77 -3.74 -3.58
CA ASP A 344 -3.94 -2.31 -3.88
C ASP A 344 -5.01 -2.04 -4.97
N PRO A 345 -4.91 -2.59 -6.19
CA PRO A 345 -5.92 -2.36 -7.22
C PRO A 345 -7.25 -3.07 -6.93
N THR A 346 -7.24 -4.20 -6.21
CA THR A 346 -8.47 -4.88 -5.79
C THR A 346 -9.29 -3.99 -4.84
N VAL A 347 -8.66 -3.40 -3.83
CA VAL A 347 -9.30 -2.44 -2.91
C VAL A 347 -9.98 -1.30 -3.67
N ASN A 348 -9.35 -0.78 -4.72
CA ASN A 348 -9.89 0.33 -5.51
C ASN A 348 -11.17 -0.04 -6.29
N LEU A 349 -11.55 -1.32 -6.36
CA LEU A 349 -12.80 -1.78 -7.00
C LEU A 349 -14.00 -1.77 -6.05
N HIS A 350 -13.76 -1.71 -4.73
CA HIS A 350 -14.80 -1.83 -3.71
C HIS A 350 -15.10 -0.51 -2.99
N ASP A 351 -16.35 -0.32 -2.56
CA ASP A 351 -16.78 0.85 -1.79
C ASP A 351 -16.59 0.68 -0.27
N TRP A 352 -16.62 -0.59 0.21
CA TRP A 352 -16.68 -0.92 1.63
C TRP A 352 -15.75 -2.04 2.01
N TYR A 353 -15.15 -1.93 3.18
CA TYR A 353 -14.55 -3.04 3.93
C TYR A 353 -15.56 -3.60 4.91
N ILE A 354 -15.68 -4.91 4.94
CA ILE A 354 -16.48 -5.65 5.91
C ILE A 354 -15.53 -6.32 6.89
N GLY A 355 -15.41 -5.76 8.08
CA GLY A 355 -14.52 -6.27 9.12
C GLY A 355 -15.16 -7.45 9.85
N ILE A 356 -14.53 -8.61 9.78
CA ILE A 356 -15.00 -9.87 10.37
C ILE A 356 -14.16 -10.19 11.59
N ARG A 357 -14.82 -10.42 12.73
CA ARG A 357 -14.19 -10.95 13.95
C ARG A 357 -14.37 -12.46 14.02
N GLY A 358 -13.30 -13.17 14.43
CA GLY A 358 -13.33 -14.62 14.58
C GLY A 358 -13.43 -15.38 13.26
N MET A 359 -12.84 -14.86 12.18
CA MET A 359 -12.83 -15.51 10.86
C MET A 359 -12.24 -16.94 10.98
N GLY A 360 -12.91 -17.91 10.34
CA GLY A 360 -12.54 -19.33 10.42
C GLY A 360 -13.18 -20.08 11.59
N THR A 361 -14.00 -19.43 12.41
CA THR A 361 -14.80 -20.07 13.48
C THR A 361 -16.30 -20.04 13.16
N SER A 362 -17.08 -20.85 13.83
CA SER A 362 -18.56 -20.84 13.71
C SER A 362 -19.21 -19.57 14.27
N SER A 363 -18.46 -18.75 15.00
CA SER A 363 -18.91 -17.47 15.55
C SER A 363 -18.51 -16.26 14.72
N ALA A 364 -17.93 -16.47 13.51
CA ALA A 364 -17.51 -15.41 12.63
C ALA A 364 -18.66 -14.46 12.29
N ARG A 365 -18.47 -13.15 12.53
CA ARG A 365 -19.50 -12.14 12.32
C ARG A 365 -18.92 -10.79 11.90
N VAL A 366 -19.73 -9.99 11.27
CA VAL A 366 -19.42 -8.60 10.97
C VAL A 366 -19.33 -7.80 12.27
N GLU A 367 -18.16 -7.26 12.56
CA GLU A 367 -17.95 -6.36 13.70
C GLU A 367 -18.07 -4.90 13.27
N THR A 368 -17.55 -4.56 12.10
CA THR A 368 -17.48 -3.17 11.63
C THR A 368 -17.54 -3.08 10.10
N ILE A 369 -17.90 -1.91 9.60
CA ILE A 369 -17.91 -1.59 8.17
C ILE A 369 -17.21 -0.25 8.00
N TRP A 370 -16.21 -0.19 7.11
CA TRP A 370 -15.46 1.03 6.81
C TRP A 370 -15.57 1.40 5.34
N PRO A 371 -15.70 2.68 5.01
CA PRO A 371 -15.64 3.10 3.60
C PRO A 371 -14.21 3.00 3.06
N VAL A 372 -14.07 2.63 1.79
CA VAL A 372 -12.86 2.85 1.01
C VAL A 372 -12.89 4.32 0.54
N ALA A 373 -12.62 5.25 1.47
CA ALA A 373 -12.91 6.68 1.28
C ALA A 373 -12.18 7.30 0.06
N ALA A 374 -10.95 6.84 -0.23
CA ALA A 374 -10.18 7.28 -1.38
C ALA A 374 -10.36 6.39 -2.62
N ARG A 375 -11.43 5.57 -2.70
CA ARG A 375 -11.74 4.80 -3.89
C ARG A 375 -11.87 5.71 -5.11
N GLY A 376 -11.18 5.38 -6.22
CA GLY A 376 -11.18 6.19 -7.43
C GLY A 376 -10.41 7.52 -7.32
N ALA A 377 -9.80 7.83 -6.19
CA ALA A 377 -8.92 8.97 -5.99
C ALA A 377 -7.56 8.71 -6.65
N VAL A 378 -7.47 8.94 -7.97
CA VAL A 378 -6.31 8.58 -8.81
C VAL A 378 -5.71 9.80 -9.54
N PHE A 379 -6.08 11.02 -9.19
CA PHE A 379 -5.65 12.27 -9.82
C PHE A 379 -5.13 13.32 -8.82
#